data_0230a5b5ccab4400673114736217ec16
#
_entry.id   0230a5b5ccab4400673114736217ec16
#
_cell.length_a   1.000
_cell.length_b   1.000
_cell.length_c   1.000
_cell.angle_alpha   90.00
_cell.angle_beta   90.00
_cell.angle_gamma   90.00
#
_symmetry.space_group_name_H-M   'P 1'
#
loop_
_entity.id
_entity.type
_entity.pdbx_description
1 polymer ?
#
loop_
_entity_poly.entity_id
_entity_poly.type
_entity_poly.pdbx_seq_one_letter_code
_entity_poly.pdbx_strand_id
1 'polypeptide(L)'
;MNNTKMMKTSAVIDRILNFFQILIIICGIAVIILAILMLVSGDRILSHVNLSLTLGALNLSLDETSQVVDIPALKLSLIFKLIAAAVMFAFVWYGIRLIRQLLRSMKEGRPFDNNASKTIQHLAWVVLTGGIVNAVIRMIAMVIEIRAIYFSTLFHSAAITGYNIDYTLDIGFIVTALILFLLSYIFRYGEELQRESDETL
;
A
#
# COMPACT_ATOMS: atom_id res chain seq x y z
N MET A 1 -4.63 -34.59 -14.85
CA MET A 1 -4.06 -34.02 -13.61
C MET A 1 -5.16 -33.94 -12.56
N ASN A 2 -4.92 -34.40 -11.32
CA ASN A 2 -5.96 -34.77 -10.36
C ASN A 2 -6.82 -33.55 -9.91
N ASN A 3 -8.04 -33.41 -10.44
CA ASN A 3 -8.99 -32.32 -10.09
C ASN A 3 -9.19 -32.19 -8.56
N THR A 4 -9.12 -33.30 -7.82
CA THR A 4 -9.26 -33.32 -6.37
C THR A 4 -8.10 -32.61 -5.62
N LYS A 5 -6.86 -32.65 -6.14
CA LYS A 5 -5.72 -31.91 -5.55
C LYS A 5 -5.87 -30.41 -5.80
N MET A 6 -6.26 -30.01 -7.00
CA MET A 6 -6.46 -28.61 -7.37
C MET A 6 -7.58 -27.96 -6.53
N MET A 7 -8.70 -28.66 -6.33
CA MET A 7 -9.80 -28.21 -5.47
C MET A 7 -9.39 -28.06 -4.00
N LYS A 8 -8.59 -28.99 -3.46
CA LYS A 8 -8.10 -28.89 -2.07
C LYS A 8 -7.14 -27.72 -1.89
N THR A 9 -6.20 -27.52 -2.82
CA THR A 9 -5.23 -26.41 -2.77
C THR A 9 -5.93 -25.06 -2.87
N SER A 10 -6.90 -24.90 -3.78
CA SER A 10 -7.66 -23.66 -3.92
C SER A 10 -8.52 -23.36 -2.68
N ALA A 11 -9.04 -24.37 -2.00
CA ALA A 11 -9.79 -24.19 -0.76
C ALA A 11 -8.90 -23.72 0.41
N VAL A 12 -7.66 -24.22 0.50
CA VAL A 12 -6.67 -23.76 1.50
C VAL A 12 -6.28 -22.31 1.25
N ILE A 13 -5.96 -21.97 0.01
CA ILE A 13 -5.59 -20.60 -0.38
C ILE A 13 -6.73 -19.63 -0.08
N ASP A 14 -7.98 -19.97 -0.40
CA ASP A 14 -9.14 -19.12 -0.12
C ASP A 14 -9.34 -18.88 1.39
N ARG A 15 -9.07 -19.89 2.24
CA ARG A 15 -9.14 -19.74 3.71
C ARG A 15 -8.06 -18.79 4.22
N ILE A 16 -6.84 -18.90 3.68
CA ILE A 16 -5.72 -18.00 4.00
C ILE A 16 -6.06 -16.57 3.58
N LEU A 17 -6.56 -16.37 2.35
CA LEU A 17 -6.97 -15.06 1.86
C LEU A 17 -8.09 -14.44 2.68
N ASN A 18 -9.06 -15.27 3.15
CA ASN A 18 -10.11 -14.79 4.03
C ASN A 18 -9.57 -14.30 5.37
N PHE A 19 -8.61 -15.02 5.95
CA PHE A 19 -7.93 -14.60 7.16
C PHE A 19 -7.21 -13.25 6.97
N PHE A 20 -6.44 -13.10 5.88
CA PHE A 20 -5.78 -11.83 5.56
C PHE A 20 -6.79 -10.71 5.31
N GLN A 21 -7.92 -10.98 4.67
CA GLN A 21 -8.96 -9.98 4.42
C GLN A 21 -9.55 -9.44 5.72
N ILE A 22 -9.80 -10.31 6.71
CA ILE A 22 -10.27 -9.89 8.04
C ILE A 22 -9.19 -9.06 8.75
N LEU A 23 -7.94 -9.52 8.71
CA LEU A 23 -6.81 -8.81 9.31
C LEU A 23 -6.66 -7.39 8.74
N ILE A 24 -6.76 -7.23 7.41
CA ILE A 24 -6.67 -5.93 6.72
C ILE A 24 -7.80 -5.00 7.15
N ILE A 25 -9.02 -5.51 7.32
CA ILE A 25 -10.16 -4.71 7.81
C ILE A 25 -9.86 -4.21 9.23
N ILE A 26 -9.39 -5.08 10.12
CA ILE A 26 -9.05 -4.71 11.50
C ILE A 26 -7.95 -3.64 11.51
N CYS A 27 -6.87 -3.85 10.76
CA CYS A 27 -5.78 -2.89 10.64
C CYS A 27 -6.25 -1.56 10.03
N GLY A 28 -7.10 -1.61 9.00
CA GLY A 28 -7.66 -0.41 8.37
C GLY A 28 -8.50 0.41 9.35
N ILE A 29 -9.36 -0.24 10.13
CA ILE A 29 -10.16 0.42 11.18
C ILE A 29 -9.23 1.03 12.25
N ALA A 30 -8.20 0.31 12.70
CA ALA A 30 -7.24 0.80 13.68
C ALA A 30 -6.50 2.06 13.18
N VAL A 31 -6.09 2.09 11.90
CA VAL A 31 -5.46 3.27 11.30
C VAL A 31 -6.41 4.46 11.22
N ILE A 32 -7.69 4.25 10.89
CA ILE A 32 -8.69 5.31 10.86
C ILE A 32 -8.90 5.88 12.29
N ILE A 33 -9.03 5.01 13.30
CA ILE A 33 -9.14 5.44 14.70
C ILE A 33 -7.91 6.25 15.10
N LEU A 34 -6.71 5.79 14.74
CA LEU A 34 -5.46 6.51 15.03
C LEU A 34 -5.42 7.88 14.33
N ALA A 35 -5.90 7.98 13.09
CA ALA A 35 -5.99 9.25 12.38
C ALA A 35 -6.95 10.24 13.07
N ILE A 36 -8.10 9.75 13.56
CA ILE A 36 -9.06 10.56 14.31
C ILE A 36 -8.45 11.01 15.66
N LEU A 37 -7.76 10.13 16.37
CA LEU A 37 -7.06 10.47 17.61
C LEU A 37 -5.98 11.53 17.38
N MET A 38 -5.23 11.42 16.29
CA MET A 38 -4.24 12.43 15.91
C MET A 38 -4.89 13.77 15.55
N LEU A 39 -6.06 13.78 14.93
CA LEU A 39 -6.80 15.02 14.67
C LEU A 39 -7.21 15.72 15.96
N VAL A 40 -7.75 14.98 16.94
CA VAL A 40 -8.35 15.53 18.17
C VAL A 40 -7.28 15.85 19.23
N SER A 41 -6.32 14.95 19.43
CA SER A 41 -5.37 15.01 20.55
C SER A 41 -3.90 15.05 20.11
N GLY A 42 -3.65 15.20 18.79
CA GLY A 42 -2.30 15.10 18.22
C GLY A 42 -1.31 16.08 18.84
N ASP A 43 -1.73 17.30 19.16
CA ASP A 43 -0.86 18.32 19.76
C ASP A 43 -0.37 17.90 21.16
N ARG A 44 -1.24 17.28 21.97
CA ARG A 44 -0.87 16.73 23.28
C ARG A 44 0.02 15.50 23.17
N ILE A 45 -0.25 14.63 22.20
CA ILE A 45 0.53 13.41 22.00
C ILE A 45 1.94 13.77 21.52
N LEU A 46 2.05 14.67 20.54
CA LEU A 46 3.33 15.06 19.96
C LEU A 46 4.19 15.91 20.91
N SER A 47 3.58 16.70 21.80
CA SER A 47 4.32 17.47 22.81
C SER A 47 5.00 16.61 23.89
N HIS A 48 4.57 15.36 24.07
CA HIS A 48 5.17 14.42 25.03
C HIS A 48 6.02 13.34 24.36
N VAL A 49 6.16 13.36 23.03
CA VAL A 49 7.01 12.40 22.30
C VAL A 49 8.40 12.97 22.13
N ASN A 50 9.39 12.29 22.70
CA ASN A 50 10.79 12.57 22.41
C ASN A 50 11.07 12.32 20.94
N LEU A 51 11.20 13.40 20.16
CA LEU A 51 11.53 13.33 18.75
C LEU A 51 13.01 12.93 18.61
N SER A 52 13.26 11.79 17.99
CA SER A 52 14.61 11.35 17.64
C SER A 52 14.82 11.46 16.13
N LEU A 53 15.82 12.19 15.72
CA LEU A 53 16.31 12.22 14.34
C LEU A 53 17.42 11.19 14.18
N THR A 54 17.20 10.21 13.31
CA THR A 54 18.20 9.19 13.00
C THR A 54 18.96 9.58 11.73
N LEU A 55 20.23 9.92 11.88
CA LEU A 55 21.16 10.23 10.80
C LEU A 55 22.21 9.12 10.71
N GLY A 56 21.90 8.06 9.96
CA GLY A 56 22.74 6.87 9.91
C GLY A 56 22.88 6.19 11.27
N ALA A 57 24.07 6.15 11.85
CA ALA A 57 24.32 5.59 13.19
C ALA A 57 24.11 6.58 14.35
N LEU A 58 23.81 7.84 14.05
CA LEU A 58 23.58 8.91 15.02
C LEU A 58 22.09 9.06 15.30
N ASN A 59 21.70 8.88 16.57
CA ASN A 59 20.38 9.19 17.07
C ASN A 59 20.44 10.49 17.88
N LEU A 60 19.85 11.55 17.34
CA LEU A 60 19.71 12.82 18.03
C LEU A 60 18.36 12.86 18.73
N SER A 61 18.33 12.91 20.04
CA SER A 61 17.12 13.21 20.81
C SER A 61 16.95 14.72 20.91
N LEU A 62 15.81 15.24 20.45
CA LEU A 62 15.45 16.66 20.55
C LEU A 62 14.72 16.89 21.87
N ASP A 63 15.12 17.94 22.60
CA ASP A 63 14.43 18.37 23.81
C ASP A 63 13.09 19.04 23.47
N GLU A 64 12.06 18.84 24.31
CA GLU A 64 10.72 19.41 24.15
C GLU A 64 10.70 20.95 24.03
N THR A 65 11.72 21.63 24.54
CA THR A 65 11.87 23.09 24.47
C THR A 65 12.51 23.61 23.18
N SER A 66 12.95 22.72 22.30
CA SER A 66 13.64 23.12 21.08
C SER A 66 12.61 23.62 20.04
N GLN A 67 12.70 24.89 19.66
CA GLN A 67 11.93 25.52 18.56
C GLN A 67 12.38 25.01 17.17
N VAL A 68 12.81 23.76 17.08
CA VAL A 68 13.41 23.16 15.88
C VAL A 68 12.35 22.48 15.02
N VAL A 69 11.17 22.18 15.59
CA VAL A 69 10.11 21.43 14.90
C VAL A 69 8.80 22.18 15.02
N ASP A 70 8.13 22.38 13.87
CA ASP A 70 6.74 22.83 13.81
C ASP A 70 5.81 21.66 14.08
N ILE A 71 5.33 21.56 15.32
CA ILE A 71 4.43 20.48 15.78
C ILE A 71 3.13 20.41 14.95
N PRO A 72 2.42 21.51 14.63
CA PRO A 72 1.28 21.51 13.73
C PRO A 72 1.58 20.92 12.36
N ALA A 73 2.69 21.29 11.73
CA ALA A 73 3.08 20.77 10.43
C ALA A 73 3.47 19.30 10.49
N LEU A 74 4.17 18.86 11.55
CA LEU A 74 4.49 17.45 11.77
C LEU A 74 3.21 16.61 11.96
N LYS A 75 2.25 17.10 12.75
CA LYS A 75 0.93 16.50 12.93
C LYS A 75 0.22 16.32 11.59
N LEU A 76 0.23 17.35 10.76
CA LEU A 76 -0.38 17.31 9.42
C LEU A 76 0.28 16.23 8.53
N SER A 77 1.60 16.15 8.51
CA SER A 77 2.34 15.10 7.79
C SER A 77 1.94 13.70 8.25
N LEU A 78 1.87 13.47 9.57
CA LEU A 78 1.44 12.18 10.14
C LEU A 78 0.01 11.82 9.73
N ILE A 79 -0.91 12.78 9.73
CA ILE A 79 -2.28 12.56 9.28
C ILE A 79 -2.31 12.13 7.81
N PHE A 80 -1.54 12.79 6.93
CA PHE A 80 -1.43 12.37 5.52
C PHE A 80 -0.86 10.95 5.37
N LYS A 81 0.14 10.58 6.18
CA LYS A 81 0.69 9.21 6.20
C LYS A 81 -0.36 8.17 6.63
N LEU A 82 -1.18 8.49 7.63
CA LEU A 82 -2.27 7.62 8.08
C LEU A 82 -3.37 7.50 7.02
N ILE A 83 -3.72 8.58 6.34
CA ILE A 83 -4.66 8.56 5.21
C ILE A 83 -4.11 7.68 4.08
N ALA A 84 -2.82 7.82 3.73
CA ALA A 84 -2.19 6.97 2.73
C ALA A 84 -2.28 5.48 3.12
N ALA A 85 -2.01 5.15 4.38
CA ALA A 85 -2.12 3.78 4.88
C ALA A 85 -3.57 3.26 4.80
N ALA A 86 -4.58 4.06 5.19
CA ALA A 86 -5.99 3.67 5.11
C ALA A 86 -6.42 3.42 3.66
N VAL A 87 -6.02 4.29 2.74
CA VAL A 87 -6.27 4.13 1.30
C VAL A 87 -5.62 2.84 0.78
N MET A 88 -4.38 2.55 1.16
CA MET A 88 -3.71 1.31 0.78
C MET A 88 -4.43 0.08 1.30
N PHE A 89 -4.89 0.07 2.55
CA PHE A 89 -5.68 -1.04 3.07
C PHE A 89 -6.96 -1.28 2.26
N ALA A 90 -7.63 -0.22 1.80
CA ALA A 90 -8.82 -0.33 0.94
C ALA A 90 -8.47 -0.96 -0.42
N PHE A 91 -7.38 -0.54 -1.06
CA PHE A 91 -6.93 -1.12 -2.34
C PHE A 91 -6.51 -2.59 -2.19
N VAL A 92 -5.77 -2.93 -1.13
CA VAL A 92 -5.35 -4.32 -0.85
C VAL A 92 -6.56 -5.21 -0.56
N TRP A 93 -7.53 -4.72 0.23
CA TRP A 93 -8.78 -5.44 0.48
C TRP A 93 -9.55 -5.74 -0.81
N TYR A 94 -9.68 -4.74 -1.69
CA TYR A 94 -10.34 -4.91 -2.97
C TYR A 94 -9.56 -5.86 -3.90
N GLY A 95 -8.23 -5.77 -3.92
CA GLY A 95 -7.37 -6.70 -4.67
C GLY A 95 -7.54 -8.15 -4.22
N ILE A 96 -7.58 -8.41 -2.90
CA ILE A 96 -7.83 -9.76 -2.36
C ILE A 96 -9.22 -10.26 -2.78
N ARG A 97 -10.23 -9.40 -2.81
CA ARG A 97 -11.57 -9.77 -3.28
C ARG A 97 -11.55 -10.23 -4.74
N LEU A 98 -10.81 -9.55 -5.62
CA LEU A 98 -10.64 -9.94 -7.01
C LEU A 98 -9.90 -11.28 -7.15
N ILE A 99 -8.84 -11.49 -6.38
CA ILE A 99 -8.11 -12.78 -6.34
C ILE A 99 -9.03 -13.92 -5.89
N ARG A 100 -9.86 -13.70 -4.89
CA ARG A 100 -10.84 -14.70 -4.43
C ARG A 100 -11.89 -15.03 -5.50
N GLN A 101 -12.32 -14.03 -6.27
CA GLN A 101 -13.22 -14.25 -7.41
C GLN A 101 -12.56 -15.17 -8.45
N LEU A 102 -11.28 -14.94 -8.76
CA LEU A 102 -10.52 -15.77 -9.68
C LEU A 102 -10.37 -17.22 -9.17
N LEU A 103 -10.07 -17.38 -7.87
CA LEU A 103 -9.96 -18.72 -7.25
C LEU A 103 -11.28 -19.50 -7.26
N ARG A 104 -12.41 -18.80 -7.21
CA ARG A 104 -13.73 -19.45 -7.26
C ARG A 104 -13.95 -20.15 -8.62
N SER A 105 -13.64 -19.49 -9.73
CA SER A 105 -13.71 -20.08 -11.07
C SER A 105 -12.81 -21.33 -11.20
N MET A 106 -11.61 -21.27 -10.59
CA MET A 106 -10.70 -22.41 -10.55
C MET A 106 -11.23 -23.60 -9.73
N LYS A 107 -12.00 -23.34 -8.64
CA LYS A 107 -12.66 -24.42 -7.85
C LYS A 107 -13.74 -25.14 -8.65
N GLU A 108 -14.43 -24.44 -9.54
CA GLU A 108 -15.48 -24.98 -10.40
C GLU A 108 -14.91 -25.78 -11.61
N GLY A 109 -13.58 -25.93 -11.66
CA GLY A 109 -12.88 -26.71 -12.70
C GLY A 109 -12.79 -26.00 -14.06
N ARG A 110 -13.12 -24.73 -14.11
CA ARG A 110 -13.05 -23.88 -15.32
C ARG A 110 -12.02 -22.75 -15.11
N PRO A 111 -10.72 -23.03 -15.21
CA PRO A 111 -9.67 -22.03 -14.95
C PRO A 111 -9.67 -20.86 -15.97
N PHE A 112 -10.19 -21.10 -17.16
CA PHE A 112 -10.35 -20.11 -18.22
C PHE A 112 -11.83 -19.75 -18.42
N ASP A 113 -12.50 -19.35 -17.34
CA ASP A 113 -13.86 -18.82 -17.41
C ASP A 113 -13.84 -17.45 -18.10
N ASN A 114 -14.89 -17.12 -18.87
CA ASN A 114 -15.05 -15.91 -19.71
C ASN A 114 -14.77 -14.56 -19.01
N ASN A 115 -14.50 -14.56 -17.71
CA ASN A 115 -14.21 -13.38 -16.91
C ASN A 115 -12.85 -13.41 -16.20
N ALA A 116 -12.04 -14.46 -16.35
CA ALA A 116 -10.76 -14.56 -15.64
C ALA A 116 -9.79 -13.48 -16.11
N SER A 117 -9.65 -13.31 -17.42
CA SER A 117 -8.79 -12.26 -18.01
C SER A 117 -9.22 -10.86 -17.59
N LYS A 118 -10.52 -10.56 -17.59
CA LYS A 118 -11.05 -9.26 -17.13
C LYS A 118 -10.79 -9.02 -15.64
N THR A 119 -10.92 -10.05 -14.81
CA THR A 119 -10.66 -9.94 -13.36
C THR A 119 -9.18 -9.65 -13.10
N ILE A 120 -8.26 -10.29 -13.84
CA ILE A 120 -6.82 -10.02 -13.76
C ILE A 120 -6.52 -8.60 -14.26
N GLN A 121 -7.16 -8.16 -15.34
CA GLN A 121 -7.02 -6.79 -15.84
C GLN A 121 -7.49 -5.75 -14.82
N HIS A 122 -8.64 -5.98 -14.15
CA HIS A 122 -9.10 -5.11 -13.07
C HIS A 122 -8.11 -5.09 -11.90
N LEU A 123 -7.52 -6.23 -11.55
CA LEU A 123 -6.49 -6.31 -10.51
C LEU A 123 -5.26 -5.47 -10.89
N ALA A 124 -4.82 -5.52 -12.16
CA ALA A 124 -3.73 -4.70 -12.65
C ALA A 124 -4.01 -3.20 -12.51
N TRP A 125 -5.23 -2.77 -12.87
CA TRP A 125 -5.66 -1.38 -12.68
C TRP A 125 -5.72 -0.97 -11.21
N VAL A 126 -6.19 -1.85 -10.33
CA VAL A 126 -6.22 -1.59 -8.87
C VAL A 126 -4.82 -1.38 -8.31
N VAL A 127 -3.86 -2.23 -8.71
CA VAL A 127 -2.46 -2.10 -8.28
C VAL A 127 -1.85 -0.80 -8.81
N LEU A 128 -2.07 -0.49 -10.08
CA LEU A 128 -1.52 0.71 -10.70
C LEU A 128 -2.09 1.99 -10.07
N THR A 129 -3.42 2.11 -10.00
CA THR A 129 -4.09 3.29 -9.44
C THR A 129 -3.82 3.44 -7.94
N GLY A 130 -3.87 2.34 -7.19
CA GLY A 130 -3.54 2.33 -5.75
C GLY A 130 -2.11 2.77 -5.49
N GLY A 131 -1.15 2.28 -6.29
CA GLY A 131 0.25 2.67 -6.21
C GLY A 131 0.47 4.17 -6.50
N ILE A 132 -0.15 4.69 -7.57
CA ILE A 132 -0.07 6.12 -7.93
C ILE A 132 -0.66 6.99 -6.81
N VAL A 133 -1.87 6.68 -6.35
CA VAL A 133 -2.54 7.45 -5.28
C VAL A 133 -1.70 7.45 -4.01
N ASN A 134 -1.18 6.30 -3.61
CA ASN A 134 -0.31 6.19 -2.44
C ASN A 134 0.98 7.00 -2.61
N ALA A 135 1.63 6.93 -3.77
CA ALA A 135 2.85 7.69 -4.07
C ALA A 135 2.60 9.20 -3.95
N VAL A 136 1.49 9.69 -4.51
CA VAL A 136 1.12 11.13 -4.45
C VAL A 136 0.87 11.56 -3.00
N ILE A 137 0.08 10.82 -2.23
CA ILE A 137 -0.22 11.20 -0.83
C ILE A 137 1.06 11.19 0.01
N ARG A 138 1.92 10.18 -0.16
CA ARG A 138 3.21 10.10 0.56
C ARG A 138 4.14 11.23 0.17
N MET A 139 4.17 11.64 -1.09
CA MET A 139 4.97 12.77 -1.56
C MET A 139 4.49 14.09 -0.92
N ILE A 140 3.19 14.31 -0.83
CA ILE A 140 2.61 15.47 -0.12
C ILE A 140 3.01 15.44 1.36
N ALA A 141 2.85 14.29 2.04
CA ALA A 141 3.23 14.13 3.44
C ALA A 141 4.71 14.44 3.67
N MET A 142 5.57 13.98 2.79
CA MET A 142 7.02 14.21 2.85
C MET A 142 7.36 15.69 2.68
N VAL A 143 6.76 16.40 1.73
CA VAL A 143 7.00 17.84 1.55
C VAL A 143 6.60 18.64 2.80
N ILE A 144 5.47 18.28 3.42
CA ILE A 144 5.02 18.90 4.68
C ILE A 144 6.01 18.60 5.81
N GLU A 145 6.49 17.36 5.92
CA GLU A 145 7.44 16.92 6.95
C GLU A 145 8.77 17.65 6.85
N ILE A 146 9.30 17.81 5.63
CA ILE A 146 10.53 18.57 5.39
C ILE A 146 10.37 20.02 5.82
N ARG A 147 9.22 20.64 5.54
CA ARG A 147 8.94 22.02 5.97
C ARG A 147 8.72 22.15 7.47
N ALA A 148 8.28 21.07 8.14
CA ALA A 148 8.07 21.05 9.58
C ALA A 148 9.37 21.06 10.39
N ILE A 149 10.50 20.71 9.78
CA ILE A 149 11.81 20.66 10.44
C ILE A 149 12.62 21.87 10.01
N TYR A 150 12.99 22.73 10.98
CA TYR A 150 13.85 23.88 10.74
C TYR A 150 15.33 23.45 10.71
N PHE A 151 15.75 22.86 9.61
CA PHE A 151 17.13 22.37 9.41
C PHE A 151 18.19 23.46 9.64
N SER A 152 17.91 24.71 9.28
CA SER A 152 18.81 25.84 9.53
C SER A 152 19.10 26.09 11.00
N THR A 153 18.17 25.75 11.88
CA THR A 153 18.34 25.91 13.34
C THR A 153 19.07 24.71 13.95
N LEU A 154 18.85 23.50 13.41
CA LEU A 154 19.56 22.27 13.83
C LEU A 154 21.04 22.31 13.50
N PHE A 155 21.39 22.86 12.35
CA PHE A 155 22.76 22.84 11.83
C PHE A 155 23.40 24.26 11.80
N HIS A 156 23.38 24.92 12.95
CA HIS A 156 23.97 26.27 13.09
C HIS A 156 25.49 26.25 13.17
N SER A 157 26.15 25.19 12.72
CA SER A 157 27.60 25.07 12.68
C SER A 157 28.15 25.44 11.32
N ALA A 158 29.19 26.26 11.29
CA ALA A 158 29.92 26.62 10.06
C ALA A 158 30.57 25.42 9.33
N ALA A 159 30.58 24.25 9.97
CA ALA A 159 31.11 23.02 9.39
C ALA A 159 30.08 22.25 8.52
N ILE A 160 28.78 22.59 8.61
CA ILE A 160 27.72 21.93 7.82
C ILE A 160 27.26 22.92 6.75
N THR A 161 27.68 22.68 5.52
CA THR A 161 27.39 23.55 4.36
C THR A 161 26.12 23.20 3.60
N GLY A 162 25.46 22.07 3.94
CA GLY A 162 24.23 21.65 3.29
C GLY A 162 23.71 20.29 3.81
N TYR A 163 22.47 19.97 3.46
CA TYR A 163 21.86 18.66 3.70
C TYR A 163 21.23 18.18 2.38
N ASN A 164 21.26 16.89 2.17
CA ASN A 164 20.61 16.25 1.03
C ASN A 164 19.47 15.35 1.54
N ILE A 165 18.35 15.38 0.85
CA ILE A 165 17.20 14.55 1.18
C ILE A 165 17.02 13.58 0.02
N ASP A 166 17.29 12.29 0.28
CA ASP A 166 17.14 11.25 -0.72
C ASP A 166 15.67 10.83 -0.85
N TYR A 167 15.14 11.03 -2.04
CA TYR A 167 13.80 10.61 -2.41
C TYR A 167 13.85 9.24 -3.07
N THR A 168 13.39 8.21 -2.40
CA THR A 168 13.18 6.90 -3.02
C THR A 168 11.75 6.77 -3.51
N LEU A 169 11.56 6.80 -4.82
CA LEU A 169 10.27 6.51 -5.44
C LEU A 169 10.16 4.98 -5.61
N ASP A 170 9.24 4.36 -4.91
CA ASP A 170 8.95 2.95 -5.12
C ASP A 170 8.15 2.79 -6.41
N ILE A 171 8.79 2.26 -7.46
CA ILE A 171 8.18 1.96 -8.76
C ILE A 171 7.71 0.51 -8.87
N GLY A 172 7.86 -0.30 -7.83
CA GLY A 172 7.53 -1.72 -7.83
C GLY A 172 6.07 -2.00 -8.20
N PHE A 173 5.14 -1.10 -7.86
CA PHE A 173 3.74 -1.22 -8.25
C PHE A 173 3.53 -1.12 -9.77
N ILE A 174 4.34 -0.34 -10.50
CA ILE A 174 4.27 -0.22 -11.97
C ILE A 174 4.66 -1.55 -12.61
N VAL A 175 5.79 -2.11 -12.17
CA VAL A 175 6.27 -3.42 -12.67
C VAL A 175 5.25 -4.52 -12.38
N THR A 176 4.69 -4.54 -11.17
CA THR A 176 3.66 -5.50 -10.77
C THR A 176 2.41 -5.36 -11.64
N ALA A 177 1.94 -4.14 -11.90
CA ALA A 177 0.79 -3.89 -12.75
C ALA A 177 1.05 -4.35 -14.20
N LEU A 178 2.24 -4.09 -14.75
CA LEU A 178 2.61 -4.54 -16.10
C LEU A 178 2.61 -6.07 -16.20
N ILE A 179 3.15 -6.78 -15.21
CA ILE A 179 3.11 -8.24 -15.15
C ILE A 179 1.66 -8.75 -15.13
N LEU A 180 0.78 -8.11 -14.36
CA LEU A 180 -0.63 -8.48 -14.30
C LEU A 180 -1.36 -8.20 -15.63
N PHE A 181 -1.05 -7.10 -16.33
CA PHE A 181 -1.58 -6.86 -17.67
C PHE A 181 -1.14 -7.91 -18.66
N LEU A 182 0.15 -8.29 -18.64
CA LEU A 182 0.67 -9.37 -19.48
C LEU A 182 -0.04 -10.70 -19.19
N LEU A 183 -0.22 -11.02 -17.90
CA LEU A 183 -0.93 -12.22 -17.45
C LEU A 183 -2.39 -12.21 -17.93
N SER A 184 -3.07 -11.06 -17.83
CA SER A 184 -4.43 -10.90 -18.36
C SER A 184 -4.52 -11.20 -19.85
N TYR A 185 -3.54 -10.76 -20.63
CA TYR A 185 -3.47 -11.04 -22.07
C TYR A 185 -3.29 -12.55 -22.37
N ILE A 186 -2.41 -13.22 -21.60
CA ILE A 186 -2.22 -14.67 -21.73
C ILE A 186 -3.49 -15.44 -21.40
N PHE A 187 -4.19 -15.04 -20.32
CA PHE A 187 -5.47 -15.68 -19.95
C PHE A 187 -6.54 -15.47 -21.00
N ARG A 188 -6.61 -14.29 -21.59
CA ARG A 188 -7.55 -14.00 -22.70
C ARG A 188 -7.33 -14.91 -23.90
N TYR A 189 -6.07 -15.14 -24.26
CA TYR A 189 -5.73 -16.08 -25.32
C TYR A 189 -6.15 -17.52 -24.96
N GLY A 190 -5.96 -17.94 -23.71
CA GLY A 190 -6.43 -19.24 -23.22
C GLY A 190 -7.96 -19.39 -23.22
N GLU A 191 -8.70 -18.31 -22.90
CA GLU A 191 -10.17 -18.27 -22.99
C GLU A 191 -10.66 -18.46 -24.45
N GLU A 192 -9.99 -17.82 -25.42
CA GLU A 192 -10.31 -17.94 -26.85
C GLU A 192 -10.07 -19.38 -27.36
N LEU A 193 -8.93 -20.00 -27.02
CA LEU A 193 -8.62 -21.39 -27.39
C LEU A 193 -9.62 -22.41 -26.78
N GLN A 194 -9.99 -22.20 -25.51
CA GLN A 194 -10.97 -23.07 -24.89
C GLN A 194 -12.34 -22.97 -25.54
N ARG A 195 -12.78 -21.75 -25.90
CA ARG A 195 -14.03 -21.54 -26.59
C ARG A 195 -14.05 -22.20 -27.97
N GLU A 196 -12.98 -22.08 -28.75
CA GLU A 196 -12.85 -22.73 -30.06
C GLU A 196 -12.91 -24.27 -29.92
N SER A 197 -12.30 -24.82 -28.88
CA SER A 197 -12.34 -26.28 -28.59
C SER A 197 -13.74 -26.74 -28.22
N ASP A 198 -14.48 -25.94 -27.45
CA ASP A 198 -15.85 -26.29 -27.02
C ASP A 198 -16.88 -26.15 -28.19
N GLU A 199 -16.62 -25.29 -29.19
CA GLU A 199 -17.46 -25.13 -30.39
C GLU A 199 -17.22 -26.23 -31.44
N THR A 200 -16.11 -26.98 -31.36
CA THR A 200 -15.75 -28.03 -32.32
C THR A 200 -16.16 -29.43 -31.87
N LEU A 201 -16.70 -29.61 -30.67
CA LEU A 201 -17.24 -30.86 -30.12
C LEU A 201 -18.77 -30.91 -30.16
#